data_9c4a3bedab4cf03c957c6bfe232adc36
#
_entry.id   9c4a3bedab4cf03c957c6bfe232adc36
#
_cell.length_a   1.000
_cell.length_b   1.000
_cell.length_c   1.000
_cell.angle_alpha   90.00
_cell.angle_beta   90.00
_cell.angle_gamma   90.00
#
_symmetry.space_group_name_H-M   'P 1'
#
loop_
_entity.id
_entity.type
_entity.pdbx_description
1 polymer ?
#
loop_
_entity_poly.entity_id
_entity_poly.type
_entity_poly.pdbx_seq_one_letter_code
_entity_poly.pdbx_strand_id
1 'polypeptide(L)'
;MCKPVSWKISLHGGHSSGFCDHASSTLGEMLDAAVAFGYHCFGVAEHAPRPAEKYLYAEEIQMGWDVKTLDRLFRAYADAMDQAVDACTGRLQVLKAFEAEVVPQKGYAENMLAYKRELNFDYIVGSVHYVDDIIIDYKREYFEQALEACGGYERLVVRYYQILAD
;
A
#
# COMPACT_ATOMS: atom_id res chain seq x y z
N MET A 1 30.93 17.32 -22.53
CA MET A 1 30.75 16.29 -21.50
C MET A 1 29.26 16.17 -21.21
N CYS A 2 28.60 15.04 -21.54
CA CYS A 2 27.23 14.80 -21.12
C CYS A 2 27.18 14.69 -19.59
N LYS A 3 26.39 15.53 -18.93
CA LYS A 3 26.10 15.33 -17.50
C LYS A 3 25.48 13.95 -17.33
N PRO A 4 25.90 13.17 -16.33
CA PRO A 4 25.24 11.90 -16.07
C PRO A 4 23.75 12.18 -15.80
N VAL A 5 22.88 11.53 -16.52
CA VAL A 5 21.44 11.58 -16.28
C VAL A 5 21.20 10.87 -14.96
N SER A 6 20.83 11.63 -13.92
CA SER A 6 20.46 11.07 -12.63
C SER A 6 19.04 10.51 -12.76
N TRP A 7 18.89 9.21 -12.86
CA TRP A 7 17.59 8.54 -12.83
C TRP A 7 17.06 8.51 -11.40
N LYS A 8 15.93 9.17 -11.17
CA LYS A 8 15.20 9.07 -9.91
C LYS A 8 13.98 8.19 -10.14
N ILE A 9 13.89 7.13 -9.39
CA ILE A 9 12.79 6.16 -9.45
C ILE A 9 12.30 5.92 -8.03
N SER A 10 10.99 5.93 -7.83
CA SER A 10 10.34 5.38 -6.64
C SER A 10 9.30 4.37 -7.09
N LEU A 11 9.31 3.19 -6.50
CA LEU A 11 8.30 2.14 -6.75
C LEU A 11 7.29 2.02 -5.61
N HIS A 12 7.44 2.84 -4.56
CA HIS A 12 6.48 2.99 -3.47
C HIS A 12 6.45 4.46 -3.06
N GLY A 13 5.65 5.25 -3.78
CA GLY A 13 5.57 6.70 -3.63
C GLY A 13 4.72 7.16 -2.45
N GLY A 14 4.07 6.24 -1.77
CA GLY A 14 3.21 6.51 -0.62
C GLY A 14 1.72 6.57 -0.96
N HIS A 15 0.94 7.05 0.00
CA HIS A 15 -0.52 7.07 0.00
C HIS A 15 -1.05 8.48 -0.25
N SER A 16 -2.33 8.60 -0.67
CA SER A 16 -2.98 9.86 -0.95
C SER A 16 -4.27 10.06 -0.14
N SER A 17 -4.53 11.30 0.24
CA SER A 17 -5.62 11.68 1.17
C SER A 17 -7.04 11.34 0.68
N GLY A 18 -7.21 11.02 -0.58
CA GLY A 18 -8.53 10.62 -1.11
C GLY A 18 -8.88 9.16 -0.85
N PHE A 19 -7.88 8.33 -0.54
CA PHE A 19 -8.00 6.88 -0.46
C PHE A 19 -7.46 6.29 0.84
N CYS A 20 -6.70 7.08 1.57
CA CYS A 20 -6.06 6.72 2.83
C CYS A 20 -6.28 7.83 3.85
N ASP A 21 -6.59 7.50 5.10
CA ASP A 21 -6.91 8.45 6.17
C ASP A 21 -5.66 9.12 6.77
N HIS A 22 -4.51 8.48 6.71
CA HIS A 22 -3.26 8.99 7.26
C HIS A 22 -2.41 9.77 6.25
N ALA A 23 -2.89 9.97 5.02
CA ALA A 23 -2.23 10.81 4.03
C ALA A 23 -2.79 12.24 4.05
N SER A 24 -1.93 13.23 3.81
CA SER A 24 -2.31 14.66 3.79
C SER A 24 -2.39 15.25 2.39
N SER A 25 -1.64 14.73 1.43
CA SER A 25 -1.60 15.21 0.06
C SER A 25 -2.52 14.40 -0.85
N THR A 26 -3.15 15.07 -1.80
CA THR A 26 -3.90 14.41 -2.86
C THR A 26 -2.97 13.68 -3.83
N LEU A 27 -3.50 12.75 -4.60
CA LEU A 27 -2.77 12.05 -5.67
C LEU A 27 -2.13 13.04 -6.66
N GLY A 28 -2.87 14.08 -7.07
CA GLY A 28 -2.36 15.12 -7.97
C GLY A 28 -1.18 15.89 -7.40
N GLU A 29 -1.29 16.37 -6.16
CA GLU A 29 -0.20 17.10 -5.47
C GLU A 29 1.04 16.23 -5.31
N MET A 30 0.89 14.95 -5.00
CA MET A 30 2.00 13.99 -4.90
C MET A 30 2.72 13.81 -6.24
N LEU A 31 1.97 13.66 -7.33
CA LEU A 31 2.55 13.51 -8.67
C LEU A 31 3.20 14.80 -9.17
N ASP A 32 2.62 15.97 -8.91
CA ASP A 32 3.23 17.26 -9.23
C ASP A 32 4.52 17.47 -8.45
N ALA A 33 4.57 17.06 -7.18
CA ALA A 33 5.79 17.06 -6.39
C ALA A 33 6.85 16.12 -6.98
N ALA A 34 6.47 14.91 -7.40
CA ALA A 34 7.38 13.96 -8.04
C ALA A 34 7.99 14.54 -9.34
N VAL A 35 7.20 15.21 -10.16
CA VAL A 35 7.67 15.94 -11.34
C VAL A 35 8.64 17.04 -10.94
N ALA A 36 8.30 17.87 -9.95
CA ALA A 36 9.13 18.99 -9.49
C ALA A 36 10.48 18.51 -8.91
N PHE A 37 10.48 17.37 -8.22
CA PHE A 37 11.71 16.73 -7.72
C PHE A 37 12.53 16.03 -8.80
N GLY A 38 12.03 15.94 -10.04
CA GLY A 38 12.71 15.36 -11.19
C GLY A 38 12.75 13.84 -11.17
N TYR A 39 11.69 13.20 -10.68
CA TYR A 39 11.51 11.75 -10.87
C TYR A 39 11.28 11.43 -12.34
N HIS A 40 11.82 10.30 -12.78
CA HIS A 40 11.60 9.75 -14.12
C HIS A 40 10.47 8.72 -14.10
N CYS A 41 10.39 7.96 -13.00
CA CYS A 41 9.37 6.97 -12.79
C CYS A 41 8.90 7.04 -11.33
N PHE A 42 7.59 6.99 -11.13
CA PHE A 42 6.98 7.07 -9.81
C PHE A 42 5.80 6.12 -9.71
N GLY A 43 5.91 5.15 -8.83
CA GLY A 43 4.83 4.22 -8.52
C GLY A 43 4.05 4.69 -7.32
N VAL A 44 2.74 4.73 -7.42
CA VAL A 44 1.82 5.00 -6.30
C VAL A 44 1.21 3.69 -5.85
N ALA A 45 1.16 3.47 -4.55
CA ALA A 45 0.64 2.23 -3.98
C ALA A 45 -0.21 2.52 -2.73
N GLU A 46 -1.53 2.42 -2.87
CA GLU A 46 -2.47 2.43 -1.74
C GLU A 46 -2.62 1.04 -1.13
N HIS A 47 -3.06 0.96 0.11
CA HIS A 47 -3.36 -0.31 0.75
C HIS A 47 -4.48 -1.08 0.03
N ALA A 48 -4.27 -2.38 -0.18
CA ALA A 48 -5.36 -3.26 -0.62
C ALA A 48 -6.45 -3.33 0.45
N PRO A 49 -7.73 -3.50 0.06
CA PRO A 49 -8.81 -3.60 1.03
C PRO A 49 -8.69 -4.88 1.87
N ARG A 50 -8.82 -4.72 3.18
CA ARG A 50 -8.83 -5.85 4.11
C ARG A 50 -10.15 -6.62 3.99
N PRO A 51 -10.09 -7.96 4.05
CA PRO A 51 -11.23 -8.80 3.71
C PRO A 51 -12.25 -8.98 4.84
N ALA A 52 -11.99 -8.49 6.05
CA ALA A 52 -12.87 -8.65 7.19
C ALA A 52 -12.77 -7.50 8.19
N GLU A 53 -13.87 -7.20 8.87
CA GLU A 53 -13.99 -6.11 9.85
C GLU A 53 -12.93 -6.15 10.96
N LYS A 54 -12.51 -7.34 11.37
CA LYS A 54 -11.48 -7.51 12.40
C LYS A 54 -10.09 -6.98 12.02
N TYR A 55 -9.88 -6.69 10.75
CA TYR A 55 -8.62 -6.15 10.23
C TYR A 55 -8.70 -4.66 9.89
N LEU A 56 -9.83 -4.01 10.16
CA LEU A 56 -9.94 -2.57 9.99
C LEU A 56 -9.05 -1.83 10.97
N TYR A 57 -8.45 -0.74 10.50
CA TYR A 57 -7.70 0.16 11.36
C TYR A 57 -8.66 0.96 12.24
N ALA A 58 -8.18 1.40 13.40
CA ALA A 58 -9.02 2.13 14.35
C ALA A 58 -9.56 3.43 13.76
N GLU A 59 -8.79 4.10 12.91
CA GLU A 59 -9.19 5.31 12.21
C GLU A 59 -10.32 5.05 11.22
N GLU A 60 -10.26 3.95 10.48
CA GLU A 60 -11.31 3.55 9.53
C GLU A 60 -12.63 3.28 10.26
N ILE A 61 -12.55 2.60 11.41
CA ILE A 61 -13.71 2.38 12.28
C ILE A 61 -14.27 3.70 12.79
N GLN A 62 -13.43 4.66 13.19
CA GLN A 62 -13.84 5.99 13.65
C GLN A 62 -14.53 6.81 12.55
N MET A 63 -14.09 6.64 11.30
CA MET A 63 -14.71 7.25 10.12
C MET A 63 -16.00 6.53 9.67
N GLY A 64 -16.36 5.43 10.32
CA GLY A 64 -17.50 4.59 9.95
C GLY A 64 -17.28 3.82 8.64
N TRP A 65 -16.04 3.55 8.28
CA TRP A 65 -15.74 2.72 7.12
C TRP A 65 -15.90 1.24 7.46
N ASP A 66 -16.36 0.51 6.48
CA ASP A 66 -16.52 -0.95 6.51
C ASP A 66 -15.74 -1.57 5.34
N VAL A 67 -15.70 -2.88 5.29
CA VAL A 67 -15.03 -3.64 4.23
C VAL A 67 -15.52 -3.24 2.82
N LYS A 68 -16.81 -2.95 2.67
CA LYS A 68 -17.38 -2.52 1.39
C LYS A 68 -16.91 -1.12 1.00
N THR A 69 -16.76 -0.24 1.98
CA THR A 69 -16.22 1.10 1.77
C THR A 69 -14.77 1.02 1.31
N LEU A 70 -13.94 0.16 1.94
CA LEU A 70 -12.56 -0.05 1.51
C LEU A 70 -12.46 -0.56 0.08
N ASP A 71 -13.24 -1.57 -0.30
CA ASP A 71 -13.25 -2.07 -1.69
C ASP A 71 -13.67 -0.98 -2.68
N ARG A 72 -14.71 -0.20 -2.35
CA ARG A 72 -15.17 0.92 -3.19
C ARG A 72 -14.10 2.00 -3.34
N LEU A 73 -13.40 2.39 -2.26
CA LEU A 73 -12.32 3.37 -2.30
C LEU A 73 -11.13 2.86 -3.11
N PHE A 74 -10.79 1.59 -2.97
CA PHE A 74 -9.70 0.96 -3.72
C PHE A 74 -10.00 0.91 -5.23
N ARG A 75 -11.24 0.63 -5.63
CA ARG A 75 -11.65 0.71 -7.03
C ARG A 75 -11.62 2.14 -7.56
N ALA A 76 -12.08 3.10 -6.77
CA ALA A 76 -11.99 4.52 -7.13
C ALA A 76 -10.54 5.00 -7.25
N TYR A 77 -9.63 4.48 -6.40
CA TYR A 77 -8.19 4.69 -6.55
C TYR A 77 -7.67 4.14 -7.88
N ALA A 78 -8.05 2.92 -8.24
CA ALA A 78 -7.63 2.32 -9.49
C ALA A 78 -8.04 3.18 -10.70
N ASP A 79 -9.28 3.69 -10.71
CA ASP A 79 -9.79 4.59 -11.76
C ASP A 79 -9.05 5.94 -11.77
N ALA A 80 -8.75 6.51 -10.58
CA ALA A 80 -7.99 7.74 -10.46
C ALA A 80 -6.55 7.59 -10.97
N MET A 81 -5.94 6.43 -10.74
CA MET A 81 -4.61 6.12 -11.26
C MET A 81 -4.58 6.04 -12.79
N ASP A 82 -5.60 5.47 -13.44
CA ASP A 82 -5.67 5.44 -14.91
C ASP A 82 -5.69 6.87 -15.47
N GLN A 83 -6.48 7.77 -14.86
CA GLN A 83 -6.51 9.19 -15.23
C GLN A 83 -5.17 9.89 -14.96
N ALA A 84 -4.50 9.55 -13.85
CA ALA A 84 -3.21 10.14 -13.47
C ALA A 84 -2.09 9.73 -14.43
N VAL A 85 -2.06 8.47 -14.87
CA VAL A 85 -1.12 7.97 -15.88
C VAL A 85 -1.26 8.77 -17.17
N ASP A 86 -2.48 8.97 -17.65
CA ASP A 86 -2.76 9.75 -18.87
C ASP A 86 -2.34 11.22 -18.71
N ALA A 87 -2.68 11.84 -17.59
CA ALA A 87 -2.37 13.25 -17.31
C ALA A 87 -0.85 13.51 -17.17
N CYS A 88 -0.07 12.52 -16.77
CA CYS A 88 1.38 12.63 -16.60
C CYS A 88 2.18 12.26 -17.84
N THR A 89 1.52 11.83 -18.93
CA THR A 89 2.19 11.41 -20.17
C THR A 89 3.16 12.48 -20.67
N GLY A 90 4.40 12.07 -20.93
CA GLY A 90 5.49 12.95 -21.40
C GLY A 90 6.19 13.78 -20.30
N ARG A 91 5.70 13.76 -19.05
CA ARG A 91 6.31 14.46 -17.91
C ARG A 91 6.91 13.50 -16.87
N LEU A 92 6.22 12.41 -16.58
CA LEU A 92 6.56 11.43 -15.57
C LEU A 92 6.00 10.08 -15.99
N GLN A 93 6.80 9.02 -15.90
CA GLN A 93 6.28 7.67 -15.98
C GLN A 93 5.61 7.32 -14.65
N VAL A 94 4.28 7.29 -14.64
CA VAL A 94 3.51 6.87 -13.46
C VAL A 94 3.21 5.38 -13.58
N LEU A 95 3.42 4.64 -12.49
CA LEU A 95 3.09 3.23 -12.38
C LEU A 95 1.97 3.05 -11.36
N LYS A 96 0.95 2.31 -11.77
CA LYS A 96 -0.22 1.98 -10.99
C LYS A 96 0.04 0.73 -10.17
N ALA A 97 0.16 0.88 -8.84
CA ALA A 97 0.45 -0.21 -7.94
C ALA A 97 -0.48 -0.21 -6.73
N PHE A 98 -0.37 -1.22 -5.90
CA PHE A 98 -0.97 -1.25 -4.59
C PHE A 98 -0.12 -2.05 -3.62
N GLU A 99 -0.31 -1.80 -2.35
CA GLU A 99 0.37 -2.48 -1.25
C GLU A 99 -0.47 -3.66 -0.78
N ALA A 100 0.14 -4.85 -0.78
CA ALA A 100 -0.55 -6.07 -0.38
C ALA A 100 -0.87 -6.06 1.11
N GLU A 101 -2.06 -6.53 1.47
CA GLU A 101 -2.43 -6.85 2.84
C GLU A 101 -2.39 -8.36 3.04
N VAL A 102 -1.42 -8.82 3.85
CA VAL A 102 -1.20 -10.26 4.10
C VAL A 102 -2.16 -10.77 5.18
N VAL A 103 -3.45 -10.51 4.99
CA VAL A 103 -4.52 -10.95 5.89
C VAL A 103 -5.75 -11.44 5.11
N PRO A 104 -6.34 -12.58 5.53
CA PRO A 104 -5.75 -13.59 6.40
C PRO A 104 -4.52 -14.18 5.73
N GLN A 105 -3.54 -14.60 6.48
CA GLN A 105 -2.28 -15.14 5.93
C GLN A 105 -2.49 -16.28 4.93
N LYS A 106 -3.55 -17.06 5.08
CA LYS A 106 -3.94 -18.06 4.07
C LYS A 106 -4.94 -17.46 3.08
N GLY A 107 -4.58 -17.47 1.81
CA GLY A 107 -5.47 -17.08 0.71
C GLY A 107 -5.42 -15.60 0.31
N TYR A 108 -4.65 -14.74 1.00
CA TYR A 108 -4.51 -13.33 0.60
C TYR A 108 -3.96 -13.20 -0.82
N ALA A 109 -3.00 -14.03 -1.19
CA ALA A 109 -2.32 -13.95 -2.48
C ALA A 109 -3.28 -14.08 -3.67
N GLU A 110 -4.28 -14.96 -3.57
CA GLU A 110 -5.30 -15.12 -4.62
C GLU A 110 -6.12 -13.84 -4.79
N ASN A 111 -6.49 -13.19 -3.67
CA ASN A 111 -7.24 -11.93 -3.69
C ASN A 111 -6.37 -10.79 -4.28
N MET A 112 -5.10 -10.69 -3.87
CA MET A 112 -4.18 -9.68 -4.41
C MET A 112 -3.96 -9.85 -5.92
N LEU A 113 -3.77 -11.09 -6.37
CA LEU A 113 -3.64 -11.39 -7.80
C LEU A 113 -4.95 -11.17 -8.57
N ALA A 114 -6.11 -11.36 -7.94
CA ALA A 114 -7.40 -11.05 -8.55
C ALA A 114 -7.54 -9.53 -8.76
N TYR A 115 -7.29 -8.71 -7.73
CA TYR A 115 -7.29 -7.25 -7.85
C TYR A 115 -6.31 -6.75 -8.91
N LYS A 116 -5.08 -7.29 -8.92
CA LYS A 116 -4.09 -6.92 -9.92
C LYS A 116 -4.60 -7.11 -11.35
N ARG A 117 -5.23 -8.26 -11.62
CA ARG A 117 -5.75 -8.57 -12.95
C ARG A 117 -7.00 -7.78 -13.31
N GLU A 118 -7.96 -7.70 -12.36
CA GLU A 118 -9.26 -7.04 -12.58
C GLU A 118 -9.11 -5.55 -12.82
N LEU A 119 -8.22 -4.90 -12.05
CA LEU A 119 -8.05 -3.45 -12.05
C LEU A 119 -6.78 -2.99 -12.80
N ASN A 120 -6.10 -3.89 -13.52
CA ASN A 120 -4.93 -3.62 -14.36
C ASN A 120 -3.78 -2.91 -13.64
N PHE A 121 -3.43 -3.34 -12.44
CA PHE A 121 -2.26 -2.82 -11.76
C PHE A 121 -0.95 -3.34 -12.37
N ASP A 122 0.06 -2.49 -12.49
CA ASP A 122 1.37 -2.84 -13.02
C ASP A 122 2.08 -3.84 -12.11
N TYR A 123 2.08 -3.58 -10.79
CA TYR A 123 2.72 -4.44 -9.80
C TYR A 123 2.05 -4.35 -8.43
N ILE A 124 2.49 -5.20 -7.53
CA ILE A 124 2.08 -5.25 -6.12
C ILE A 124 3.33 -5.01 -5.28
N VAL A 125 3.23 -4.12 -4.30
CA VAL A 125 4.24 -3.96 -3.25
C VAL A 125 3.96 -5.00 -2.18
N GLY A 126 4.95 -5.84 -1.87
CA GLY A 126 4.84 -6.82 -0.79
C GLY A 126 4.99 -6.14 0.57
N SER A 127 3.98 -6.26 1.42
CA SER A 127 3.97 -5.66 2.75
C SER A 127 3.42 -6.65 3.78
N VAL A 128 4.00 -6.62 4.96
CA VAL A 128 3.55 -7.42 6.11
C VAL A 128 3.27 -6.51 7.28
N HIS A 129 2.02 -6.03 7.38
CA HIS A 129 1.55 -5.20 8.50
C HIS A 129 1.03 -6.04 9.67
N TYR A 130 0.78 -7.34 9.43
CA TYR A 130 0.25 -8.27 10.43
C TYR A 130 1.15 -9.49 10.56
N VAL A 131 1.42 -9.90 11.79
CA VAL A 131 2.03 -11.19 12.10
C VAL A 131 1.04 -12.01 12.90
N ASP A 132 0.64 -13.17 12.35
CA ASP A 132 -0.37 -14.06 12.94
C ASP A 132 -1.66 -13.31 13.37
N ASP A 133 -2.20 -12.51 12.45
CA ASP A 133 -3.41 -11.68 12.61
C ASP A 133 -3.26 -10.49 13.61
N ILE A 134 -2.07 -10.20 14.11
CA ILE A 134 -1.80 -9.05 14.99
C ILE A 134 -1.07 -7.97 14.21
N ILE A 135 -1.61 -6.76 14.16
CA ILE A 135 -0.96 -5.62 13.52
C ILE A 135 0.32 -5.22 14.30
N ILE A 136 1.42 -4.95 13.59
CA ILE A 136 2.73 -4.74 14.22
C ILE A 136 3.29 -3.34 14.06
N ASP A 137 2.76 -2.55 13.15
CA ASP A 137 3.33 -1.25 12.75
C ASP A 137 2.40 -0.04 13.04
N TYR A 138 1.29 -0.25 13.74
CA TYR A 138 0.33 0.80 14.04
C TYR A 138 0.54 1.46 15.40
N LYS A 139 0.46 0.71 16.50
CA LYS A 139 0.66 1.19 17.88
C LYS A 139 1.56 0.25 18.67
N ARG A 140 2.28 0.83 19.63
CA ARG A 140 3.20 0.08 20.49
C ARG A 140 2.51 -1.08 21.21
N GLU A 141 1.29 -0.90 21.66
CA GLU A 141 0.52 -1.93 22.38
C GLU A 141 0.31 -3.18 21.52
N TYR A 142 0.02 -3.02 20.22
CA TYR A 142 -0.14 -4.15 19.30
C TYR A 142 1.18 -4.83 19.00
N PHE A 143 2.26 -4.05 18.86
CA PHE A 143 3.60 -4.63 18.71
C PHE A 143 4.00 -5.46 19.94
N GLU A 144 3.72 -4.97 21.15
CA GLU A 144 3.97 -5.70 22.40
C GLU A 144 3.11 -6.97 22.48
N GLN A 145 1.85 -6.94 22.04
CA GLN A 145 1.01 -8.15 21.92
C GLN A 145 1.60 -9.18 20.95
N ALA A 146 2.09 -8.72 19.80
CA ALA A 146 2.76 -9.61 18.83
C ALA A 146 4.04 -10.22 19.39
N LEU A 147 4.84 -9.43 20.15
CA LEU A 147 6.02 -9.94 20.86
C LEU A 147 5.67 -11.05 21.85
N GLU A 148 4.61 -10.84 22.65
CA GLU A 148 4.15 -11.83 23.62
C GLU A 148 3.65 -13.11 22.92
N ALA A 149 2.79 -12.94 21.90
CA ALA A 149 2.23 -14.04 21.12
C ALA A 149 3.31 -14.91 20.45
N CYS A 150 4.34 -14.27 19.90
CA CYS A 150 5.48 -14.98 19.28
C CYS A 150 6.48 -15.54 20.29
N GLY A 151 6.41 -15.11 21.56
CA GLY A 151 7.36 -15.52 22.60
C GLY A 151 8.70 -14.79 22.52
N GLY A 152 8.69 -13.52 22.11
CA GLY A 152 9.81 -12.59 22.12
C GLY A 152 10.25 -12.08 20.75
N TYR A 153 11.12 -11.07 20.80
CA TYR A 153 11.54 -10.30 19.63
C TYR A 153 12.15 -11.14 18.50
N GLU A 154 13.08 -12.02 18.83
CA GLU A 154 13.76 -12.85 17.82
C GLU A 154 12.76 -13.74 17.05
N ARG A 155 11.80 -14.31 17.76
CA ARG A 155 10.77 -15.16 17.14
C ARG A 155 9.80 -14.35 16.30
N LEU A 156 9.42 -13.14 16.75
CA LEU A 156 8.60 -12.23 15.95
C LEU A 156 9.30 -11.86 14.64
N VAL A 157 10.60 -11.51 14.68
CA VAL A 157 11.38 -11.19 13.48
C VAL A 157 11.47 -12.40 12.54
N VAL A 158 11.77 -13.59 13.05
CA VAL A 158 11.78 -14.80 12.23
C VAL A 158 10.42 -15.06 11.58
N ARG A 159 9.34 -14.90 12.36
CA ARG A 159 7.99 -15.11 11.86
C ARG A 159 7.60 -14.09 10.78
N TYR A 160 7.94 -12.81 10.99
CA TYR A 160 7.76 -11.75 9.99
C TYR A 160 8.41 -12.11 8.66
N TYR A 161 9.68 -12.50 8.68
CA TYR A 161 10.38 -12.87 7.43
C TYR A 161 9.91 -14.18 6.82
N GLN A 162 9.36 -15.10 7.59
CA GLN A 162 8.69 -16.29 7.04
C GLN A 162 7.44 -15.89 6.27
N ILE A 163 6.61 -15.00 6.83
CA ILE A 163 5.39 -14.50 6.15
C ILE A 163 5.76 -13.70 4.89
N LEU A 164 6.81 -12.90 4.95
CA LEU A 164 7.27 -12.10 3.80
C LEU A 164 7.81 -12.97 2.66
N ALA A 165 8.31 -14.15 2.95
CA ALA A 165 8.90 -15.07 1.97
C ALA A 165 7.88 -16.02 1.32
N ASP A 166 6.69 -16.20 1.92
CA ASP A 166 5.60 -17.04 1.42
C ASP A 166 4.80 -16.33 0.32
#